data_c75cecc3b63fa921143de54c8461f184
#
_entry.id   c75cecc3b63fa921143de54c8461f184
#
_cell.length_a   1.000
_cell.length_b   1.000
_cell.length_c   1.000
_cell.angle_alpha   90.00
_cell.angle_beta   90.00
_cell.angle_gamma   90.00
#
_symmetry.space_group_name_H-M   'P 1'
#
loop_
_entity.id
_entity.type
_entity.pdbx_description
1 polymer ?
#
loop_
_entity_poly.entity_id
_entity_poly.type
_entity_poly.pdbx_seq_one_letter_code
_entity_poly.pdbx_strand_id
1 'polypeptide(L)'
;MNAQPQPGQEEQQSALEQFGINLTERAREGKLDPVIGRDSEIRRVSQVLTRRTKNNPVLIGEPGVGKTAVVEGLAQRIVAGDVAESLKDKELISLDISALVAGAMYRGQFEERLKSVLKEITESDGRVITFIDELHVLMGAGGGEGSVAASNMLKPMLARGELRLIGATTLDEYREFIEKDAALERRFQQVYVGEPSVEDTIAILRGLKERYEAHHKVCLLYT
;
A
#
# COMPACT_ATOMS: atom_id res chain seq x y z
N MET A 1 -28.95 1.20 -46.73
CA MET A 1 -28.85 0.51 -45.45
C MET A 1 -27.81 1.27 -44.61
N ASN A 2 -28.27 2.14 -43.75
CA ASN A 2 -27.41 2.95 -42.88
C ASN A 2 -27.13 2.16 -41.61
N ALA A 3 -25.89 1.74 -41.41
CA ALA A 3 -25.43 1.23 -40.14
C ALA A 3 -25.18 2.44 -39.23
N GLN A 4 -25.95 2.55 -38.14
CA GLN A 4 -25.70 3.49 -37.06
C GLN A 4 -24.47 2.99 -36.28
N PRO A 5 -23.53 3.88 -35.91
CA PRO A 5 -22.47 3.52 -34.97
C PRO A 5 -23.11 3.29 -33.60
N GLN A 6 -22.84 2.14 -32.98
CA GLN A 6 -23.17 1.86 -31.60
C GLN A 6 -22.38 2.83 -30.69
N PRO A 7 -23.01 3.41 -29.65
CA PRO A 7 -22.28 4.20 -28.67
C PRO A 7 -21.27 3.32 -27.96
N GLY A 8 -20.04 3.84 -27.84
CA GLY A 8 -18.91 3.16 -27.24
C GLY A 8 -19.27 2.59 -25.85
N GLN A 9 -18.84 1.37 -25.62
CA GLN A 9 -18.71 0.83 -24.27
C GLN A 9 -17.70 1.71 -23.54
N GLU A 10 -18.16 2.55 -22.65
CA GLU A 10 -17.31 3.12 -21.61
C GLU A 10 -16.70 1.92 -20.88
N GLU A 11 -15.40 1.71 -21.03
CA GLU A 11 -14.65 0.75 -20.24
C GLU A 11 -14.88 1.17 -18.77
N GLN A 12 -15.70 0.43 -18.06
CA GLN A 12 -15.90 0.65 -16.64
C GLN A 12 -14.56 0.40 -15.98
N GLN A 13 -13.91 1.47 -15.50
CA GLN A 13 -12.70 1.37 -14.71
C GLN A 13 -12.95 0.37 -13.57
N SER A 14 -11.97 -0.51 -13.35
CA SER A 14 -12.05 -1.47 -12.26
C SER A 14 -12.05 -0.74 -10.91
N ALA A 15 -12.61 -1.36 -9.88
CA ALA A 15 -12.63 -0.74 -8.55
C ALA A 15 -11.20 -0.54 -8.01
N LEU A 16 -10.27 -1.44 -8.34
CA LEU A 16 -8.85 -1.28 -8.01
C LEU A 16 -8.20 -0.10 -8.74
N GLU A 17 -8.56 0.18 -9.99
CA GLU A 17 -8.08 1.36 -10.72
C GLU A 17 -8.68 2.65 -10.19
N GLN A 18 -9.92 2.61 -9.73
CA GLN A 18 -10.63 3.78 -9.21
C GLN A 18 -10.15 4.18 -7.80
N PHE A 19 -9.88 3.21 -6.93
CA PHE A 19 -9.58 3.42 -5.51
C PHE A 19 -8.15 3.00 -5.12
N GLY A 20 -7.33 2.61 -6.06
CA GLY A 20 -5.96 2.18 -5.85
C GLY A 20 -4.97 2.89 -6.77
N ILE A 21 -3.73 2.94 -6.30
CA ILE A 21 -2.59 3.41 -7.08
C ILE A 21 -1.66 2.21 -7.30
N ASN A 22 -1.48 1.79 -8.55
CA ASN A 22 -0.57 0.72 -8.88
C ASN A 22 0.89 1.20 -8.82
N LEU A 23 1.57 0.89 -7.70
CA LEU A 23 2.95 1.31 -7.46
C LEU A 23 3.95 0.59 -8.37
N THR A 24 3.69 -0.66 -8.74
CA THR A 24 4.55 -1.39 -9.68
C THR A 24 4.46 -0.82 -11.09
N GLU A 25 3.30 -0.38 -11.52
CA GLU A 25 3.15 0.32 -12.78
C GLU A 25 3.86 1.68 -12.77
N ARG A 26 3.69 2.46 -11.71
CA ARG A 26 4.43 3.73 -11.53
C ARG A 26 5.93 3.52 -11.50
N ALA A 27 6.40 2.40 -10.94
CA ALA A 27 7.81 2.04 -10.97
C ALA A 27 8.30 1.73 -12.40
N ARG A 28 7.53 0.98 -13.21
CA ARG A 28 7.85 0.71 -14.62
C ARG A 28 7.94 1.98 -15.45
N GLU A 29 7.09 2.95 -15.15
CA GLU A 29 7.05 4.25 -15.81
C GLU A 29 8.12 5.24 -15.30
N GLY A 30 8.93 4.86 -14.30
CA GLY A 30 9.93 5.73 -13.68
C GLY A 30 9.35 6.92 -12.90
N LYS A 31 8.10 6.83 -12.48
CA LYS A 31 7.38 7.90 -11.77
C LYS A 31 7.60 7.89 -10.26
N LEU A 32 8.26 6.87 -9.71
CA LEU A 32 8.61 6.81 -8.28
C LEU A 32 9.95 7.49 -8.02
N ASP A 33 10.07 8.09 -6.85
CA ASP A 33 11.33 8.66 -6.37
C ASP A 33 12.34 7.55 -6.02
N PRO A 34 13.65 7.79 -6.14
CA PRO A 34 14.66 6.85 -5.69
C PRO A 34 14.55 6.66 -4.18
N VAL A 35 14.56 5.40 -3.74
CA VAL A 35 14.52 5.05 -2.31
C VAL A 35 15.94 4.76 -1.82
N ILE A 36 16.36 5.50 -0.81
CA ILE A 36 17.72 5.48 -0.26
C ILE A 36 17.67 5.12 1.22
N GLY A 37 18.59 4.28 1.68
CA GLY A 37 18.75 3.95 3.11
C GLY A 37 17.65 3.06 3.70
N ARG A 38 16.88 2.34 2.87
CA ARG A 38 15.77 1.47 3.30
C ARG A 38 15.93 0.00 2.90
N ASP A 39 17.15 -0.42 2.55
CA ASP A 39 17.41 -1.77 2.05
C ASP A 39 17.07 -2.87 3.07
N SER A 40 17.34 -2.64 4.35
CA SER A 40 17.04 -3.59 5.43
C SER A 40 15.54 -3.79 5.62
N GLU A 41 14.78 -2.71 5.64
CA GLU A 41 13.33 -2.73 5.81
C GLU A 41 12.65 -3.37 4.60
N ILE A 42 13.04 -2.99 3.38
CA ILE A 42 12.51 -3.58 2.14
C ILE A 42 12.79 -5.09 2.10
N ARG A 43 14.01 -5.51 2.45
CA ARG A 43 14.37 -6.93 2.54
C ARG A 43 13.51 -7.65 3.58
N ARG A 44 13.30 -7.02 4.74
CA ARG A 44 12.47 -7.61 5.79
C ARG A 44 11.01 -7.76 5.36
N VAL A 45 10.43 -6.75 4.71
CA VAL A 45 9.07 -6.82 4.14
C VAL A 45 8.98 -7.97 3.12
N SER A 46 9.94 -8.05 2.19
CA SER A 46 9.99 -9.15 1.20
C SER A 46 10.04 -10.52 1.86
N GLN A 47 10.88 -10.69 2.89
CA GLN A 47 10.98 -11.94 3.65
C GLN A 47 9.66 -12.31 4.33
N VAL A 48 8.97 -11.33 4.93
CA VAL A 48 7.68 -11.58 5.59
C VAL A 48 6.63 -12.02 4.58
N LEU A 49 6.53 -11.35 3.43
CA LEU A 49 5.58 -11.69 2.37
C LEU A 49 5.74 -13.11 1.81
N THR A 50 6.93 -13.70 1.91
CA THR A 50 7.21 -15.07 1.43
C THR A 50 6.94 -16.16 2.46
N ARG A 51 6.59 -15.81 3.70
CA ARG A 51 6.29 -16.76 4.76
C ARG A 51 4.98 -17.49 4.52
N ARG A 52 4.83 -18.65 5.17
CA ARG A 52 3.57 -19.40 5.19
C ARG A 52 2.58 -18.87 6.22
N THR A 53 3.08 -18.28 7.32
CA THR A 53 2.31 -17.74 8.43
C THR A 53 2.86 -16.36 8.79
N LYS A 54 2.05 -15.49 9.41
CA LYS A 54 2.41 -14.11 9.72
C LYS A 54 3.04 -13.41 8.50
N ASN A 55 2.41 -13.59 7.35
CA ASN A 55 2.92 -13.17 6.04
C ASN A 55 2.43 -11.79 5.59
N ASN A 56 1.76 -11.07 6.46
CA ASN A 56 1.35 -9.68 6.22
C ASN A 56 2.24 -8.75 7.07
N PRO A 57 3.21 -8.05 6.47
CA PRO A 57 4.04 -7.10 7.20
C PRO A 57 3.24 -5.86 7.58
N VAL A 58 3.48 -5.34 8.79
CA VAL A 58 3.02 -4.02 9.21
C VAL A 58 4.24 -3.16 9.51
N LEU A 59 4.36 -2.07 8.76
CA LEU A 59 5.39 -1.06 8.96
C LEU A 59 5.03 -0.22 10.18
N ILE A 60 5.86 -0.27 11.19
CA ILE A 60 5.69 0.42 12.46
C ILE A 60 6.69 1.58 12.53
N GLY A 61 6.20 2.79 12.67
CA GLY A 61 7.06 3.97 12.81
C GLY A 61 6.24 5.24 12.97
N GLU A 62 6.89 6.28 13.46
CA GLU A 62 6.29 7.59 13.60
C GLU A 62 5.84 8.17 12.24
N PRO A 63 4.91 9.12 12.22
CA PRO A 63 4.55 9.83 11.00
C PRO A 63 5.77 10.49 10.36
N GLY A 64 5.88 10.39 9.04
CA GLY A 64 6.97 11.06 8.29
C GLY A 64 8.30 10.33 8.22
N VAL A 65 8.51 9.18 8.92
CA VAL A 65 9.79 8.45 8.88
C VAL A 65 10.08 7.76 7.53
N GLY A 66 9.09 7.71 6.62
CA GLY A 66 9.28 7.12 5.28
C GLY A 66 8.75 5.70 5.14
N LYS A 67 7.67 5.34 5.84
CA LYS A 67 7.00 4.03 5.68
C LYS A 67 6.56 3.78 4.24
N THR A 68 5.99 4.78 3.58
CA THR A 68 5.57 4.69 2.17
C THR A 68 6.77 4.48 1.24
N ALA A 69 7.91 5.13 1.51
CA ALA A 69 9.14 4.93 0.73
C ALA A 69 9.62 3.47 0.75
N VAL A 70 9.47 2.74 1.86
CA VAL A 70 9.78 1.31 1.93
C VAL A 70 8.93 0.51 0.94
N VAL A 71 7.65 0.84 0.82
CA VAL A 71 6.72 0.15 -0.09
C VAL A 71 7.01 0.50 -1.55
N GLU A 72 7.30 1.77 -1.84
CA GLU A 72 7.72 2.22 -3.18
C GLU A 72 9.05 1.56 -3.60
N GLY A 73 10.00 1.43 -2.68
CA GLY A 73 11.25 0.71 -2.91
C GLY A 73 11.03 -0.78 -3.19
N LEU A 74 10.06 -1.41 -2.51
CA LEU A 74 9.67 -2.79 -2.83
C LEU A 74 9.08 -2.89 -4.24
N ALA A 75 8.22 -1.96 -4.64
CA ALA A 75 7.65 -1.92 -5.99
C ALA A 75 8.76 -1.81 -7.06
N GLN A 76 9.75 -0.95 -6.84
CA GLN A 76 10.91 -0.81 -7.73
C GLN A 76 11.71 -2.12 -7.84
N ARG A 77 11.92 -2.83 -6.72
CA ARG A 77 12.63 -4.12 -6.72
C ARG A 77 11.83 -5.23 -7.40
N ILE A 78 10.50 -5.26 -7.25
CA ILE A 78 9.63 -6.20 -7.98
C ILE A 78 9.81 -6.00 -9.48
N VAL A 79 9.74 -4.76 -9.96
CA VAL A 79 9.90 -4.43 -11.37
C VAL A 79 11.30 -4.74 -11.90
N ALA A 80 12.34 -4.51 -11.10
CA ALA A 80 13.72 -4.86 -11.42
C ALA A 80 14.02 -6.38 -11.36
N GLY A 81 13.08 -7.17 -10.83
CA GLY A 81 13.29 -8.61 -10.60
C GLY A 81 14.22 -8.93 -9.40
N ASP A 82 14.56 -7.93 -8.59
CA ASP A 82 15.43 -8.07 -7.40
C ASP A 82 14.62 -8.46 -6.15
N VAL A 83 13.85 -9.52 -6.29
CA VAL A 83 13.02 -10.11 -5.23
C VAL A 83 12.98 -11.64 -5.36
N ALA A 84 12.48 -12.31 -4.31
CA ALA A 84 12.24 -13.75 -4.37
C ALA A 84 11.30 -14.11 -5.54
N GLU A 85 11.47 -15.29 -6.13
CA GLU A 85 10.71 -15.77 -7.31
C GLU A 85 9.19 -15.59 -7.12
N SER A 86 8.70 -15.90 -5.91
CA SER A 86 7.27 -15.80 -5.57
C SER A 86 6.71 -14.35 -5.59
N LEU A 87 7.57 -13.34 -5.69
CA LEU A 87 7.19 -11.92 -5.72
C LEU A 87 7.40 -11.26 -7.08
N LYS A 88 8.09 -11.89 -8.03
CA LYS A 88 8.46 -11.27 -9.32
C LYS A 88 7.26 -10.81 -10.17
N ASP A 89 6.19 -11.61 -10.16
CA ASP A 89 5.00 -11.34 -10.98
C ASP A 89 3.86 -10.68 -10.17
N LYS A 90 4.19 -10.13 -9.01
CA LYS A 90 3.20 -9.46 -8.16
C LYS A 90 3.02 -8.01 -8.56
N GLU A 91 1.81 -7.54 -8.37
CA GLU A 91 1.45 -6.13 -8.47
C GLU A 91 1.23 -5.57 -7.08
N LEU A 92 1.87 -4.44 -6.79
CA LEU A 92 1.74 -3.73 -5.53
C LEU A 92 0.81 -2.54 -5.72
N ILE A 93 -0.35 -2.58 -5.08
CA ILE A 93 -1.39 -1.56 -5.20
C ILE A 93 -1.61 -0.90 -3.84
N SER A 94 -1.43 0.42 -3.80
CA SER A 94 -1.76 1.24 -2.63
C SER A 94 -3.22 1.62 -2.66
N LEU A 95 -4.00 1.20 -1.66
CA LEU A 95 -5.40 1.60 -1.52
C LEU A 95 -5.49 3.02 -0.94
N ASP A 96 -6.27 3.86 -1.60
CA ASP A 96 -6.63 5.18 -1.11
C ASP A 96 -7.94 5.11 -0.29
N ILE A 97 -7.77 5.04 1.02
CA ILE A 97 -8.89 4.99 1.97
C ILE A 97 -9.71 6.27 1.90
N SER A 98 -9.06 7.41 1.66
CA SER A 98 -9.73 8.69 1.54
C SER A 98 -10.65 8.72 0.31
N ALA A 99 -10.21 8.16 -0.81
CA ALA A 99 -11.02 8.04 -2.02
C ALA A 99 -12.21 7.08 -1.84
N LEU A 100 -12.03 6.00 -1.06
CA LEU A 100 -13.12 5.08 -0.72
C LEU A 100 -14.23 5.75 0.10
N VAL A 101 -13.85 6.67 1.00
CA VAL A 101 -14.77 7.41 1.86
C VAL A 101 -15.33 8.65 1.16
N ALA A 102 -14.55 9.32 0.31
CA ALA A 102 -14.93 10.57 -0.34
C ALA A 102 -16.22 10.40 -1.19
N GLY A 103 -17.18 11.29 -0.97
CA GLY A 103 -18.46 11.27 -1.69
C GLY A 103 -19.36 10.07 -1.38
N ALA A 104 -19.03 9.25 -0.38
CA ALA A 104 -19.96 8.26 0.13
C ALA A 104 -21.03 8.96 0.99
N MET A 105 -22.18 9.24 0.37
CA MET A 105 -23.29 9.92 1.07
C MET A 105 -23.96 9.00 2.09
N TYR A 106 -23.79 7.67 1.94
CA TYR A 106 -24.39 6.66 2.80
C TYR A 106 -23.36 5.61 3.14
N ARG A 107 -23.44 5.07 4.35
CA ARG A 107 -22.62 3.96 4.85
C ARG A 107 -22.48 2.81 3.84
N GLY A 108 -23.57 2.42 3.19
CA GLY A 108 -23.59 1.34 2.22
C GLY A 108 -22.68 1.56 1.00
N GLN A 109 -22.44 2.81 0.58
CA GLN A 109 -21.57 3.09 -0.56
C GLN A 109 -20.10 2.81 -0.27
N PHE A 110 -19.61 3.14 0.91
CA PHE A 110 -18.25 2.78 1.33
C PHE A 110 -18.08 1.25 1.39
N GLU A 111 -19.05 0.57 2.00
CA GLU A 111 -19.04 -0.89 2.11
C GLU A 111 -19.08 -1.56 0.73
N GLU A 112 -19.88 -1.08 -0.20
CA GLU A 112 -19.95 -1.58 -1.58
C GLU A 112 -18.65 -1.37 -2.34
N ARG A 113 -18.04 -0.18 -2.23
CA ARG A 113 -16.75 0.13 -2.86
C ARG A 113 -15.64 -0.77 -2.33
N LEU A 114 -15.53 -0.88 -1.01
CA LEU A 114 -14.55 -1.77 -0.38
C LEU A 114 -14.77 -3.22 -0.78
N LYS A 115 -16.02 -3.69 -0.79
CA LYS A 115 -16.38 -5.05 -1.22
C LYS A 115 -15.98 -5.32 -2.68
N SER A 116 -16.19 -4.35 -3.57
CA SER A 116 -15.79 -4.47 -4.99
C SER A 116 -14.28 -4.56 -5.13
N VAL A 117 -13.52 -3.71 -4.43
CA VAL A 117 -12.04 -3.75 -4.40
C VAL A 117 -11.54 -5.09 -3.86
N LEU A 118 -12.08 -5.55 -2.73
CA LEU A 118 -11.69 -6.82 -2.11
C LEU A 118 -12.02 -8.03 -3.01
N LYS A 119 -13.12 -7.99 -3.74
CA LYS A 119 -13.49 -9.00 -4.72
C LYS A 119 -12.44 -9.09 -5.84
N GLU A 120 -12.07 -7.98 -6.44
CA GLU A 120 -11.04 -7.95 -7.50
C GLU A 120 -9.68 -8.46 -6.99
N ILE A 121 -9.28 -8.09 -5.76
CA ILE A 121 -8.07 -8.62 -5.13
C ILE A 121 -8.13 -10.14 -5.02
N THR A 122 -9.24 -10.69 -4.56
CA THR A 122 -9.42 -12.13 -4.41
C THR A 122 -9.40 -12.84 -5.77
N GLU A 123 -10.07 -12.28 -6.78
CA GLU A 123 -10.10 -12.80 -8.15
C GLU A 123 -8.73 -12.74 -8.85
N SER A 124 -7.80 -11.94 -8.35
CA SER A 124 -6.42 -11.89 -8.86
C SER A 124 -5.58 -13.12 -8.51
N ASP A 125 -6.10 -14.05 -7.72
CA ASP A 125 -5.43 -15.29 -7.28
C ASP A 125 -4.03 -15.04 -6.67
N GLY A 126 -4.00 -14.08 -5.75
CA GLY A 126 -2.78 -13.71 -5.01
C GLY A 126 -1.72 -12.97 -5.84
N ARG A 127 -2.07 -12.48 -7.02
CA ARG A 127 -1.18 -11.65 -7.84
C ARG A 127 -1.04 -10.24 -7.28
N VAL A 128 -2.09 -9.72 -6.64
CA VAL A 128 -2.10 -8.40 -6.03
C VAL A 128 -1.62 -8.47 -4.58
N ILE A 129 -0.67 -7.58 -4.25
CA ILE A 129 -0.30 -7.24 -2.88
C ILE A 129 -0.84 -5.85 -2.60
N THR A 130 -1.62 -5.72 -1.55
CA THR A 130 -2.29 -4.47 -1.20
C THR A 130 -1.49 -3.72 -0.14
N PHE A 131 -1.22 -2.45 -0.36
CA PHE A 131 -0.70 -1.56 0.68
C PHE A 131 -1.81 -0.69 1.25
N ILE A 132 -1.89 -0.62 2.56
CA ILE A 132 -2.83 0.25 3.29
C ILE A 132 -2.04 1.08 4.28
N ASP A 133 -1.95 2.37 3.99
CA ASP A 133 -1.45 3.33 4.98
C ASP A 133 -2.53 3.59 6.05
N GLU A 134 -2.10 3.96 7.24
CA GLU A 134 -2.99 4.15 8.39
C GLU A 134 -3.94 2.95 8.62
N LEU A 135 -3.39 1.73 8.59
CA LEU A 135 -4.15 0.48 8.71
C LEU A 135 -5.14 0.48 9.89
N HIS A 136 -4.80 1.13 10.98
CA HIS A 136 -5.62 1.26 12.17
C HIS A 136 -7.01 1.88 11.88
N VAL A 137 -7.12 2.77 10.90
CA VAL A 137 -8.40 3.38 10.49
C VAL A 137 -9.39 2.32 10.05
N LEU A 138 -8.94 1.32 9.27
CA LEU A 138 -9.77 0.19 8.82
C LEU A 138 -10.00 -0.86 9.92
N MET A 139 -9.15 -0.87 10.97
CA MET A 139 -9.27 -1.85 12.07
C MET A 139 -10.09 -1.33 13.26
N GLY A 140 -10.69 -0.15 13.16
CA GLY A 140 -11.64 0.35 14.15
C GLY A 140 -11.26 1.68 14.82
N ALA A 141 -10.09 2.25 14.54
CA ALA A 141 -9.63 3.51 15.15
C ALA A 141 -10.51 4.73 14.80
N GLY A 142 -11.21 4.67 13.68
CA GLY A 142 -12.06 5.78 13.23
C GLY A 142 -13.35 5.98 14.04
N GLY A 143 -13.67 5.09 14.99
CA GLY A 143 -14.88 5.19 15.84
C GLY A 143 -16.20 5.23 15.07
N GLY A 144 -16.16 5.28 13.75
CA GLY A 144 -17.29 5.32 12.86
C GLY A 144 -17.78 3.92 12.50
N GLU A 145 -19.06 3.82 12.20
CA GLU A 145 -19.69 2.55 11.79
C GLU A 145 -19.03 1.92 10.55
N GLY A 146 -18.41 2.74 9.68
CA GLY A 146 -17.70 2.27 8.48
C GLY A 146 -16.41 1.51 8.78
N SER A 147 -15.66 1.91 9.81
CA SER A 147 -14.42 1.21 10.21
C SER A 147 -14.69 -0.17 10.81
N VAL A 148 -15.80 -0.31 11.53
CA VAL A 148 -16.26 -1.61 12.04
C VAL A 148 -16.66 -2.54 10.89
N ALA A 149 -17.33 -2.02 9.86
CA ALA A 149 -17.70 -2.78 8.67
C ALA A 149 -16.46 -3.23 7.88
N ALA A 150 -15.47 -2.35 7.67
CA ALA A 150 -14.22 -2.67 7.01
C ALA A 150 -13.45 -3.78 7.76
N SER A 151 -13.33 -3.66 9.08
CA SER A 151 -12.70 -4.67 9.93
C SER A 151 -13.38 -6.04 9.79
N ASN A 152 -14.71 -6.06 9.79
CA ASN A 152 -15.49 -7.30 9.64
C ASN A 152 -15.33 -7.96 8.26
N MET A 153 -15.03 -7.18 7.20
CA MET A 153 -14.74 -7.71 5.87
C MET A 153 -13.31 -8.23 5.76
N LEU A 154 -12.34 -7.48 6.28
CA LEU A 154 -10.92 -7.80 6.15
C LEU A 154 -10.48 -8.98 7.02
N LYS A 155 -10.95 -9.07 8.27
CA LYS A 155 -10.55 -10.13 9.20
C LYS A 155 -10.75 -11.55 8.66
N PRO A 156 -11.91 -11.92 8.09
CA PRO A 156 -12.11 -13.26 7.52
C PRO A 156 -11.17 -13.53 6.34
N MET A 157 -10.94 -12.56 5.47
CA MET A 157 -10.07 -12.71 4.30
C MET A 157 -8.60 -12.90 4.70
N LEU A 158 -8.12 -12.13 5.69
CA LEU A 158 -6.81 -12.30 6.28
C LEU A 158 -6.68 -13.67 6.96
N ALA A 159 -7.73 -14.11 7.68
CA ALA A 159 -7.75 -15.41 8.33
C ALA A 159 -7.66 -16.57 7.35
N ARG A 160 -8.30 -16.47 6.18
CA ARG A 160 -8.24 -17.49 5.12
C ARG A 160 -7.02 -17.39 4.22
N GLY A 161 -6.22 -16.30 4.35
CA GLY A 161 -5.06 -16.06 3.49
C GLY A 161 -5.41 -15.60 2.07
N GLU A 162 -6.63 -15.13 1.86
CA GLU A 162 -7.14 -14.62 0.58
C GLU A 162 -6.60 -13.21 0.27
N LEU A 163 -6.14 -12.49 1.28
CA LEU A 163 -5.60 -11.15 1.18
C LEU A 163 -4.13 -11.13 1.59
N ARG A 164 -3.29 -10.58 0.71
CA ARG A 164 -1.89 -10.23 1.02
C ARG A 164 -1.80 -8.72 1.23
N LEU A 165 -1.44 -8.34 2.44
CA LEU A 165 -1.50 -6.96 2.90
C LEU A 165 -0.16 -6.51 3.47
N ILE A 166 0.27 -5.31 3.09
CA ILE A 166 1.28 -4.52 3.78
C ILE A 166 0.53 -3.39 4.48
N GLY A 167 0.61 -3.31 5.78
CA GLY A 167 0.04 -2.21 6.55
C GLY A 167 1.11 -1.20 6.97
N ALA A 168 0.69 0.02 7.26
CA ALA A 168 1.52 1.02 7.94
C ALA A 168 0.72 1.67 9.07
N THR A 169 1.35 1.86 10.22
CA THR A 169 0.74 2.47 11.41
C THR A 169 1.82 2.89 12.42
N THR A 170 1.44 3.53 13.50
CA THR A 170 2.32 3.78 14.64
C THR A 170 2.33 2.57 15.61
N LEU A 171 3.28 2.53 16.55
CA LEU A 171 3.37 1.45 17.52
C LEU A 171 2.15 1.43 18.46
N ASP A 172 1.70 2.59 18.88
CA ASP A 172 0.58 2.71 19.82
C ASP A 172 -0.73 2.25 19.18
N GLU A 173 -0.99 2.66 17.95
CA GLU A 173 -2.14 2.22 17.16
C GLU A 173 -2.11 0.72 16.86
N TYR A 174 -0.91 0.18 16.55
CA TYR A 174 -0.75 -1.26 16.36
C TYR A 174 -1.14 -2.04 17.62
N ARG A 175 -0.65 -1.61 18.78
CA ARG A 175 -0.97 -2.24 20.07
C ARG A 175 -2.44 -2.14 20.42
N GLU A 176 -3.05 -1.02 20.12
CA GLU A 176 -4.46 -0.77 20.44
C GLU A 176 -5.43 -1.55 19.55
N PHE A 177 -5.21 -1.57 18.25
CA PHE A 177 -6.18 -2.05 17.25
C PHE A 177 -5.84 -3.40 16.63
N ILE A 178 -4.59 -3.85 16.67
CA ILE A 178 -4.16 -5.10 16.01
C ILE A 178 -3.69 -6.13 17.00
N GLU A 179 -2.79 -5.78 17.91
CA GLU A 179 -2.16 -6.73 18.83
C GLU A 179 -3.17 -7.35 19.81
N LYS A 180 -4.20 -6.62 20.20
CA LYS A 180 -5.26 -7.12 21.09
C LYS A 180 -6.19 -8.14 20.42
N ASP A 181 -6.24 -8.18 19.10
CA ASP A 181 -7.05 -9.11 18.34
C ASP A 181 -6.21 -10.34 17.95
N ALA A 182 -6.45 -11.47 18.62
CA ALA A 182 -5.68 -12.70 18.40
C ALA A 182 -5.77 -13.23 16.96
N ALA A 183 -6.82 -12.93 16.21
CA ALA A 183 -6.96 -13.33 14.81
C ALA A 183 -6.05 -12.50 13.90
N LEU A 184 -5.91 -11.21 14.17
CA LEU A 184 -5.04 -10.30 13.44
C LEU A 184 -3.57 -10.51 13.83
N GLU A 185 -3.28 -10.63 15.14
CA GLU A 185 -1.92 -10.82 15.65
C GLU A 185 -1.23 -12.03 15.02
N ARG A 186 -1.97 -13.11 14.77
CA ARG A 186 -1.45 -14.33 14.12
C ARG A 186 -1.16 -14.17 12.63
N ARG A 187 -1.61 -13.08 11.99
CA ARG A 187 -1.48 -12.83 10.54
C ARG A 187 -0.49 -11.75 10.21
N PHE A 188 -0.25 -10.83 11.16
CA PHE A 188 0.63 -9.69 10.97
C PHE A 188 2.02 -9.91 11.58
N GLN A 189 3.03 -9.36 10.93
CA GLN A 189 4.40 -9.28 11.42
C GLN A 189 4.86 -7.84 11.41
N GLN A 190 5.27 -7.34 12.57
CA GLN A 190 5.84 -6.00 12.71
C GLN A 190 7.18 -5.88 11.96
N VAL A 191 7.35 -4.78 11.26
CA VAL A 191 8.60 -4.33 10.65
C VAL A 191 8.83 -2.89 11.06
N TYR A 192 9.82 -2.64 11.89
CA TYR A 192 10.10 -1.30 12.39
C TYR A 192 10.79 -0.45 11.33
N VAL A 193 10.32 0.79 11.19
CA VAL A 193 10.86 1.82 10.31
C VAL A 193 11.22 3.01 11.18
N GLY A 194 12.51 3.17 11.44
CA GLY A 194 13.03 4.29 12.23
C GLY A 194 13.28 5.52 11.38
N GLU A 195 13.64 6.61 12.05
CA GLU A 195 14.15 7.80 11.36
C GLU A 195 15.43 7.46 10.59
N PRO A 196 15.64 8.05 9.40
CA PRO A 196 16.89 7.87 8.66
C PRO A 196 18.07 8.46 9.44
N SER A 197 19.26 7.87 9.27
CA SER A 197 20.49 8.44 9.82
C SER A 197 20.80 9.80 9.18
N VAL A 198 21.74 10.55 9.75
CA VAL A 198 22.19 11.81 9.17
C VAL A 198 22.78 11.58 7.78
N GLU A 199 23.57 10.51 7.62
CA GLU A 199 24.17 10.12 6.35
C GLU A 199 23.11 9.75 5.31
N ASP A 200 22.11 8.95 5.71
CA ASP A 200 20.97 8.59 4.85
C ASP A 200 20.17 9.83 4.47
N THR A 201 19.90 10.74 5.41
CA THR A 201 19.18 11.98 5.14
C THR A 201 19.90 12.84 4.10
N ILE A 202 21.22 12.97 4.21
CA ILE A 202 22.05 13.69 3.23
C ILE A 202 21.95 12.99 1.86
N ALA A 203 22.05 11.66 1.83
CA ALA A 203 21.94 10.88 0.60
C ALA A 203 20.55 11.02 -0.05
N ILE A 204 19.48 11.00 0.74
CA ILE A 204 18.10 11.23 0.29
C ILE A 204 17.97 12.62 -0.36
N LEU A 205 18.43 13.66 0.32
CA LEU A 205 18.38 15.03 -0.19
C LEU A 205 19.17 15.19 -1.50
N ARG A 206 20.34 14.55 -1.60
CA ARG A 206 21.14 14.52 -2.84
C ARG A 206 20.42 13.79 -3.97
N GLY A 207 19.78 12.65 -3.68
CA GLY A 207 19.06 11.88 -4.69
C GLY A 207 17.80 12.58 -5.21
N LEU A 208 17.18 13.43 -4.40
CA LEU A 208 15.99 14.20 -4.77
C LEU A 208 16.33 15.54 -5.45
N LYS A 209 17.55 16.04 -5.27
CA LYS A 209 17.97 17.38 -5.71
C LYS A 209 17.59 17.66 -7.17
N GLU A 210 18.02 16.83 -8.10
CA GLU A 210 17.81 17.04 -9.54
C GLU A 210 16.31 17.10 -9.91
N ARG A 211 15.47 16.29 -9.25
CA ARG A 211 14.02 16.30 -9.48
C ARG A 211 13.38 17.60 -8.98
N TYR A 212 13.79 18.08 -7.81
CA TYR A 212 13.30 19.35 -7.27
C TYR A 212 13.78 20.53 -8.10
N GLU A 213 15.04 20.54 -8.54
CA GLU A 213 15.58 21.57 -9.42
C GLU A 213 14.82 21.63 -10.76
N ALA A 214 14.55 20.48 -11.36
CA ALA A 214 13.80 20.38 -12.61
C ALA A 214 12.34 20.84 -12.44
N HIS A 215 11.68 20.44 -11.34
CA HIS A 215 10.28 20.79 -11.09
C HIS A 215 10.11 22.27 -10.82
N HIS A 216 10.95 22.85 -9.96
CA HIS A 216 10.86 24.25 -9.55
C HIS A 216 11.63 25.20 -10.48
N LYS A 217 12.38 24.70 -11.47
CA LYS A 217 13.23 25.46 -12.39
C LYS A 217 14.23 26.37 -11.66
N VAL A 218 14.80 25.87 -10.57
CA VAL A 218 15.82 26.53 -9.75
C VAL A 218 17.02 25.63 -9.57
N CYS A 219 18.17 26.23 -9.27
CA CYS A 219 19.37 25.49 -8.89
C CYS A 219 19.53 25.55 -7.37
N LEU A 220 19.64 24.40 -6.72
CA LEU A 220 19.92 24.28 -5.30
C LEU A 220 21.42 24.34 -5.09
N LEU A 221 21.92 25.48 -4.62
CA LEU A 221 23.34 25.64 -4.25
C LEU A 221 23.61 24.92 -2.92
N TYR A 222 24.76 24.29 -2.83
CA TYR A 222 25.26 23.82 -1.54
C TYR A 222 25.82 25.03 -0.77
N THR A 223 25.34 25.22 0.42
CA THR A 223 25.99 26.05 1.44
C THR A 223 26.78 25.15 2.37
#